data_79a6255563b842412e371a6d13e341f4
#
_entry.id   79a6255563b842412e371a6d13e341f4
#
_cell.length_a   1.000
_cell.length_b   1.000
_cell.length_c   1.000
_cell.angle_alpha   90.00
_cell.angle_beta   90.00
_cell.angle_gamma   90.00
#
_symmetry.space_group_name_H-M   'P 1'
#
loop_
_entity.id
_entity.type
_entity.pdbx_description
1 polymer ?
#
loop_
_entity_poly.entity_id
_entity_poly.type
_entity_poly.pdbx_seq_one_letter_code
_entity_poly.pdbx_strand_id
1 'polypeptide(L)'
;MIPAKDIECILDCAKMLPASSLFDHLETAHGVFLREPDFYYEKKESRFIFNKSLVKISEHDVEKRQRRKTVSWTNWLSIQNPNKVIFAVHFLFHTELRLSKAFVKILGSKFEAMNYKYAIKIEDPVFGDHYFQNQVKSLDDKKEEVFESNACLILSLEMFREYIGKDFKFEVEIEDLKH
;
A
#
# COMPACT_ATOMS: atom_id res chain seq x y z
N MET A 1 -25.72 3.68 -19.51
CA MET A 1 -25.23 3.47 -18.12
C MET A 1 -24.37 2.21 -18.15
N ILE A 2 -23.05 2.35 -17.95
CA ILE A 2 -22.18 1.19 -17.80
C ILE A 2 -22.51 0.61 -16.43
N PRO A 3 -22.86 -0.69 -16.29
CA PRO A 3 -23.13 -1.29 -15.00
C PRO A 3 -21.90 -1.11 -14.12
N ALA A 4 -22.09 -0.66 -12.90
CA ALA A 4 -21.02 -0.54 -11.93
C ALA A 4 -20.44 -1.94 -11.73
N LYS A 5 -19.17 -2.11 -12.12
CA LYS A 5 -18.47 -3.38 -11.99
C LYS A 5 -18.20 -3.62 -10.51
N ASP A 6 -18.59 -4.79 -10.02
CA ASP A 6 -18.19 -5.21 -8.69
C ASP A 6 -16.69 -5.39 -8.60
N ILE A 7 -16.11 -4.93 -7.51
CA ILE A 7 -14.68 -5.02 -7.21
C ILE A 7 -14.47 -5.95 -6.01
N GLU A 8 -13.39 -6.68 -6.04
CA GLU A 8 -12.96 -7.49 -4.92
C GLU A 8 -12.43 -6.63 -3.79
N CYS A 9 -12.74 -6.99 -2.55
CA CYS A 9 -12.20 -6.29 -1.39
C CYS A 9 -10.68 -6.36 -1.38
N ILE A 10 -10.05 -5.21 -1.26
CA ILE A 10 -8.58 -5.08 -1.29
C ILE A 10 -7.87 -5.64 -0.04
N LEU A 11 -8.63 -6.04 0.98
CA LEU A 11 -8.12 -6.65 2.23
C LEU A 11 -8.38 -8.17 2.32
N ASP A 12 -8.47 -8.84 1.18
CA ASP A 12 -8.49 -10.30 1.08
C ASP A 12 -9.63 -11.02 1.83
N CYS A 13 -10.76 -10.35 2.02
CA CYS A 13 -11.94 -11.02 2.56
C CYS A 13 -12.77 -11.75 1.48
N ALA A 14 -12.28 -11.79 0.24
CA ALA A 14 -12.91 -12.39 -0.94
C ALA A 14 -14.35 -11.88 -1.23
N LYS A 15 -14.72 -10.73 -0.69
CA LYS A 15 -16.05 -10.15 -0.93
C LYS A 15 -16.04 -9.28 -2.17
N MET A 16 -16.93 -9.57 -3.09
CA MET A 16 -17.23 -8.73 -4.26
C MET A 16 -18.28 -7.70 -3.88
N LEU A 17 -18.06 -6.42 -4.19
CA LEU A 17 -18.97 -5.32 -3.87
C LEU A 17 -18.91 -4.22 -4.92
N PRO A 18 -20.00 -3.45 -5.07
CA PRO A 18 -19.98 -2.22 -5.84
C PRO A 18 -18.90 -1.25 -5.33
N ALA A 19 -18.22 -0.57 -6.24
CA ALA A 19 -17.18 0.40 -5.87
C ALA A 19 -17.67 1.47 -4.87
N SER A 20 -18.96 1.86 -4.97
CA SER A 20 -19.60 2.79 -4.04
C SER A 20 -19.71 2.28 -2.59
N SER A 21 -19.71 0.96 -2.40
CA SER A 21 -19.85 0.32 -1.09
C SER A 21 -18.50 -0.07 -0.47
N LEU A 22 -17.40 0.14 -1.18
CA LEU A 22 -16.07 -0.27 -0.72
C LEU A 22 -15.68 0.40 0.60
N PHE A 23 -15.90 1.71 0.70
CA PHE A 23 -15.53 2.47 1.91
C PHE A 23 -16.30 2.00 3.14
N ASP A 24 -17.62 1.86 3.03
CA ASP A 24 -18.46 1.37 4.12
C ASP A 24 -18.05 -0.05 4.52
N HIS A 25 -17.72 -0.88 3.54
CA HIS A 25 -17.24 -2.24 3.81
C HIS A 25 -15.87 -2.23 4.53
N LEU A 26 -14.92 -1.41 4.11
CA LEU A 26 -13.62 -1.29 4.77
C LEU A 26 -13.77 -0.82 6.22
N GLU A 27 -14.65 0.14 6.45
CA GLU A 27 -14.92 0.67 7.79
C GLU A 27 -15.62 -0.35 8.69
N THR A 28 -16.66 -1.03 8.17
CA THR A 28 -17.51 -1.92 8.98
C THR A 28 -16.94 -3.34 9.15
N ALA A 29 -16.34 -3.90 8.09
CA ALA A 29 -15.84 -5.27 8.11
C ALA A 29 -14.36 -5.39 8.52
N HIS A 30 -13.57 -4.34 8.28
CA HIS A 30 -12.13 -4.36 8.54
C HIS A 30 -11.65 -3.33 9.56
N GLY A 31 -12.56 -2.50 10.09
CA GLY A 31 -12.21 -1.47 11.06
C GLY A 31 -11.25 -0.40 10.53
N VAL A 32 -11.26 -0.17 9.23
CA VAL A 32 -10.39 0.83 8.59
C VAL A 32 -11.03 2.20 8.74
N PHE A 33 -10.52 3.02 9.66
CA PHE A 33 -11.00 4.38 9.87
C PHE A 33 -10.40 5.31 8.81
N LEU A 34 -11.16 5.58 7.75
CA LEU A 34 -10.75 6.46 6.66
C LEU A 34 -11.10 7.95 6.92
N ARG A 35 -11.74 8.26 8.05
CA ARG A 35 -12.27 9.60 8.35
C ARG A 35 -11.27 10.54 8.98
N GLU A 36 -10.28 10.01 9.68
CA GLU A 36 -9.22 10.83 10.27
C GLU A 36 -7.89 10.56 9.57
N PRO A 37 -7.22 11.60 9.08
CA PRO A 37 -5.86 11.43 8.58
C PRO A 37 -4.93 11.26 9.79
N ASP A 38 -4.64 10.05 10.18
CA ASP A 38 -3.58 9.74 11.17
C ASP A 38 -2.18 10.13 10.65
N PHE A 39 -2.13 10.80 9.49
CA PHE A 39 -0.88 11.03 8.80
C PHE A 39 -0.77 12.47 8.34
N TYR A 40 0.15 13.16 8.98
CA TYR A 40 0.67 14.41 8.46
C TYR A 40 1.48 14.11 7.20
N TYR A 41 1.14 14.76 6.11
CA TYR A 41 1.97 14.79 4.93
C TYR A 41 2.53 16.20 4.75
N GLU A 42 3.75 16.28 4.24
CA GLU A 42 4.33 17.53 3.77
C GLU A 42 3.98 17.70 2.28
N LYS A 43 3.35 18.82 1.93
CA LYS A 43 3.09 19.16 0.55
C LYS A 43 4.25 19.99 0.00
N LYS A 44 4.91 19.48 -1.03
CA LYS A 44 5.93 20.19 -1.81
C LYS A 44 5.50 20.25 -3.27
N GLU A 45 5.04 21.43 -3.72
CA GLU A 45 4.51 21.62 -5.09
C GLU A 45 3.40 20.60 -5.41
N SER A 46 3.65 19.68 -6.37
CA SER A 46 2.74 18.60 -6.76
C SER A 46 2.94 17.30 -5.99
N ARG A 47 3.79 17.30 -4.96
CA ARG A 47 4.18 16.09 -4.20
C ARG A 47 3.64 16.12 -2.80
N PHE A 48 3.22 14.96 -2.34
CA PHE A 48 2.73 14.71 -0.98
C PHE A 48 3.63 13.66 -0.35
N ILE A 49 4.35 14.03 0.70
CA ILE A 49 5.36 13.19 1.35
C ILE A 49 4.80 12.69 2.67
N PHE A 50 4.67 11.37 2.80
CA PHE A 50 4.19 10.69 3.99
C PHE A 50 5.34 9.98 4.68
N ASN A 51 5.71 10.46 5.86
CA ASN A 51 6.69 9.79 6.71
C ASN A 51 5.94 8.85 7.66
N LYS A 52 6.17 7.56 7.54
CA LYS A 52 5.48 6.56 8.33
C LYS A 52 6.42 5.58 9.00
N SER A 53 6.19 5.32 10.29
CA SER A 53 6.71 4.13 10.94
C SER A 53 5.74 2.97 10.69
N LEU A 54 6.21 1.87 10.13
CA LEU A 54 5.42 0.65 10.09
C LEU A 54 5.12 0.18 11.51
N VAL A 55 3.90 -0.30 11.67
CA VAL A 55 3.49 -1.00 12.88
C VAL A 55 4.51 -2.12 13.15
N LYS A 56 4.97 -2.18 14.38
CA LYS A 56 5.86 -3.20 14.91
C LYS A 56 5.33 -4.59 14.54
N ILE A 57 5.99 -5.25 13.57
CA ILE A 57 5.68 -6.63 13.25
C ILE A 57 6.28 -7.46 14.35
N SER A 58 5.45 -8.03 15.22
CA SER A 58 5.94 -8.89 16.30
C SER A 58 6.43 -10.23 15.74
N GLU A 59 7.46 -10.81 16.37
CA GLU A 59 7.90 -12.17 16.04
C GLU A 59 6.74 -13.15 16.09
N HIS A 60 5.83 -12.97 17.04
CA HIS A 60 4.63 -13.79 17.18
C HIS A 60 3.67 -13.71 15.98
N ASP A 61 3.55 -12.52 15.35
CA ASP A 61 2.74 -12.37 14.13
C ASP A 61 3.39 -13.10 12.95
N VAL A 62 4.70 -13.09 12.87
CA VAL A 62 5.46 -13.83 11.85
C VAL A 62 5.32 -15.33 12.06
N GLU A 63 5.49 -15.83 13.29
CA GLU A 63 5.36 -17.26 13.61
C GLU A 63 3.95 -17.80 13.40
N LYS A 64 2.91 -17.10 13.86
CA LYS A 64 1.51 -17.47 13.60
C LYS A 64 1.18 -17.52 12.11
N ARG A 65 1.83 -16.69 11.31
CA ARG A 65 1.59 -16.54 9.88
C ARG A 65 2.54 -17.37 9.01
N GLN A 66 3.61 -17.95 9.56
CA GLN A 66 4.54 -18.84 8.86
C GLN A 66 3.85 -20.09 8.25
N ARG A 67 2.66 -20.44 8.72
CA ARG A 67 1.83 -21.48 8.08
C ARG A 67 1.22 -21.05 6.74
N ARG A 68 1.29 -19.77 6.40
CA ARG A 68 0.83 -19.23 5.11
C ARG A 68 2.04 -18.88 4.25
N LYS A 69 1.98 -19.26 2.98
CA LYS A 69 3.04 -18.95 2.00
C LYS A 69 3.27 -17.45 1.82
N THR A 70 2.26 -16.66 2.08
CA THR A 70 2.28 -15.20 1.93
C THR A 70 1.62 -14.52 3.12
N VAL A 71 2.17 -13.38 3.50
CA VAL A 71 1.59 -12.47 4.50
C VAL A 71 1.48 -11.09 3.85
N SER A 72 0.30 -10.51 3.90
CA SER A 72 0.08 -9.16 3.38
C SER A 72 -0.43 -8.23 4.47
N TRP A 73 -0.08 -6.94 4.37
CA TRP A 73 -0.69 -5.87 5.14
C TRP A 73 -0.82 -4.62 4.28
N THR A 74 -1.70 -3.73 4.68
CA THR A 74 -2.02 -2.51 3.97
C THR A 74 -1.96 -1.32 4.91
N ASN A 75 -1.32 -0.25 4.45
CA ASN A 75 -1.34 1.05 5.09
C ASN A 75 -2.13 2.03 4.23
N TRP A 76 -2.88 2.90 4.88
CA TRP A 76 -3.76 3.86 4.23
C TRP A 76 -3.15 5.25 4.27
N LEU A 77 -3.21 5.95 3.14
CA LEU A 77 -2.79 7.34 2.99
C LEU A 77 -3.96 8.13 2.41
N SER A 78 -4.17 9.35 2.88
CA SER A 78 -5.18 10.22 2.29
C SER A 78 -4.63 11.61 2.00
N ILE A 79 -5.03 12.16 0.87
CA ILE A 79 -4.71 13.51 0.45
C ILE A 79 -6.01 14.30 0.34
N GLN A 80 -6.04 15.50 0.87
CA GLN A 80 -7.16 16.42 0.77
C GLN A 80 -6.82 17.53 -0.24
N ASN A 81 -7.23 17.38 -1.51
CA ASN A 81 -6.92 18.40 -2.55
C ASN A 81 -7.69 18.18 -3.86
N PRO A 82 -8.68 18.98 -4.23
CA PRO A 82 -9.73 19.58 -3.40
C PRO A 82 -10.64 18.53 -2.79
N ASN A 83 -10.67 17.31 -3.39
CA ASN A 83 -11.44 16.16 -2.92
C ASN A 83 -10.52 15.21 -2.17
N LYS A 84 -11.11 14.42 -1.27
CA LYS A 84 -10.38 13.39 -0.56
C LYS A 84 -9.99 12.27 -1.52
N VAL A 85 -8.69 12.03 -1.69
CA VAL A 85 -8.13 10.92 -2.46
C VAL A 85 -7.44 9.96 -1.49
N ILE A 86 -7.72 8.68 -1.64
CA ILE A 86 -7.22 7.65 -0.73
C ILE A 86 -6.35 6.67 -1.50
N PHE A 87 -5.19 6.39 -0.92
CA PHE A 87 -4.24 5.42 -1.42
C PHE A 87 -4.03 4.30 -0.41
N ALA A 88 -3.74 3.12 -0.91
CA ALA A 88 -3.36 1.96 -0.12
C ALA A 88 -1.92 1.57 -0.48
N VAL A 89 -1.05 1.52 0.50
CA VAL A 89 0.30 0.97 0.36
C VAL A 89 0.21 -0.51 0.73
N HIS A 90 0.36 -1.37 -0.25
CA HIS A 90 0.33 -2.81 -0.06
C HIS A 90 1.73 -3.36 0.13
N PHE A 91 1.90 -4.16 1.15
CA PHE A 91 3.09 -4.96 1.39
C PHE A 91 2.74 -6.44 1.32
N LEU A 92 3.55 -7.22 0.64
CA LEU A 92 3.46 -8.66 0.56
C LEU A 92 4.77 -9.28 1.00
N PHE A 93 4.67 -10.22 1.92
CA PHE A 93 5.74 -11.12 2.32
C PHE A 93 5.55 -12.47 1.66
N HIS A 94 6.57 -12.94 1.00
CA HIS A 94 6.60 -14.29 0.46
C HIS A 94 7.63 -15.12 1.24
N THR A 95 7.15 -15.98 2.14
CA THR A 95 8.01 -16.74 3.07
C THR A 95 8.92 -17.73 2.35
N GLU A 96 8.43 -18.41 1.31
CA GLU A 96 9.22 -19.37 0.54
C GLU A 96 10.29 -18.70 -0.33
N LEU A 97 9.93 -17.59 -0.99
CA LEU A 97 10.86 -16.85 -1.85
C LEU A 97 11.81 -15.93 -1.08
N ARG A 98 11.60 -15.79 0.23
CA ARG A 98 12.36 -14.91 1.12
C ARG A 98 12.49 -13.48 0.59
N LEU A 99 11.37 -12.94 0.12
CA LEU A 99 11.32 -11.55 -0.34
C LEU A 99 10.05 -10.85 0.08
N SER A 100 10.14 -9.54 0.17
CA SER A 100 9.01 -8.65 0.40
C SER A 100 8.81 -7.77 -0.82
N LYS A 101 7.57 -7.49 -1.14
CA LYS A 101 7.19 -6.61 -2.24
C LYS A 101 6.25 -5.52 -1.73
N ALA A 102 6.36 -4.32 -2.30
CA ALA A 102 5.47 -3.22 -1.96
C ALA A 102 5.09 -2.37 -3.18
N PHE A 103 3.85 -1.91 -3.22
CA PHE A 103 3.36 -0.97 -4.23
C PHE A 103 2.22 -0.12 -3.68
N VAL A 104 1.89 0.95 -4.41
CA VAL A 104 0.79 1.86 -4.06
C VAL A 104 -0.37 1.71 -5.03
N LYS A 105 -1.57 1.66 -4.48
CA LYS A 105 -2.84 1.59 -5.19
C LYS A 105 -3.71 2.77 -4.78
N ILE A 106 -4.42 3.38 -5.74
CA ILE A 106 -5.46 4.36 -5.44
C ILE A 106 -6.81 3.66 -5.29
N LEU A 107 -7.65 4.13 -4.38
CA LEU A 107 -9.06 3.74 -4.33
C LEU A 107 -9.85 4.48 -5.41
N GLY A 108 -9.54 4.19 -6.65
CA GLY A 108 -10.09 4.85 -7.82
C GLY A 108 -9.91 4.05 -9.11
N SER A 109 -10.43 4.59 -10.19
CA SER A 109 -10.38 4.03 -11.53
C SER A 109 -8.97 4.07 -12.14
N LYS A 110 -8.77 3.38 -13.26
CA LYS A 110 -7.54 3.49 -14.05
C LYS A 110 -7.26 4.91 -14.52
N PHE A 111 -8.30 5.66 -14.86
CA PHE A 111 -8.17 7.05 -15.29
C PHE A 111 -7.66 7.94 -14.15
N GLU A 112 -8.14 7.73 -12.93
CA GLU A 112 -7.64 8.45 -11.77
C GLU A 112 -6.21 8.05 -11.43
N ALA A 113 -5.88 6.76 -11.49
CA ALA A 113 -4.54 6.24 -11.23
C ALA A 113 -3.47 6.85 -12.15
N MET A 114 -3.82 7.10 -13.41
CA MET A 114 -2.91 7.73 -14.40
C MET A 114 -2.44 9.14 -14.01
N ASN A 115 -3.15 9.82 -13.10
CA ASN A 115 -2.79 11.15 -12.64
C ASN A 115 -1.75 11.15 -11.51
N TYR A 116 -1.35 9.98 -11.01
CA TYR A 116 -0.46 9.89 -9.85
C TYR A 116 0.70 8.93 -10.10
N LYS A 117 1.88 9.36 -9.68
CA LYS A 117 3.04 8.47 -9.48
C LYS A 117 3.31 8.33 -7.99
N TYR A 118 4.01 7.29 -7.63
CA TYR A 118 4.48 7.11 -6.27
C TYR A 118 5.97 6.77 -6.24
N ALA A 119 6.61 7.13 -5.14
CA ALA A 119 7.91 6.60 -4.77
C ALA A 119 7.83 6.01 -3.36
N ILE A 120 8.52 4.92 -3.12
CA ILE A 120 8.73 4.35 -1.80
C ILE A 120 10.23 4.41 -1.52
N LYS A 121 10.59 5.07 -0.44
CA LYS A 121 11.96 5.16 0.05
C LYS A 121 12.05 4.46 1.41
N ILE A 122 13.06 3.64 1.56
CA ILE A 122 13.38 2.93 2.79
C ILE A 122 14.80 3.28 3.15
N GLU A 123 14.98 3.86 4.33
CA GLU A 123 16.29 4.15 4.89
C GLU A 123 16.79 2.93 5.67
N ASP A 124 17.83 2.30 5.17
CA ASP A 124 18.43 1.14 5.79
C ASP A 124 19.89 1.43 6.19
N PRO A 125 20.20 1.49 7.50
CA PRO A 125 21.54 1.79 7.94
C PRO A 125 22.56 0.66 7.69
N VAL A 126 22.10 -0.54 7.40
CA VAL A 126 22.96 -1.72 7.18
C VAL A 126 23.19 -2.00 5.71
N PHE A 127 22.09 -2.01 4.91
CA PHE A 127 22.13 -2.40 3.50
C PHE A 127 22.07 -1.21 2.53
N GLY A 128 21.93 0.01 3.06
CA GLY A 128 21.79 1.24 2.27
C GLY A 128 20.34 1.54 1.90
N ASP A 129 20.11 2.75 1.42
CA ASP A 129 18.78 3.23 1.08
C ASP A 129 18.22 2.53 -0.16
N HIS A 130 16.95 2.17 -0.10
CA HIS A 130 16.19 1.62 -1.20
C HIS A 130 15.18 2.64 -1.70
N TYR A 131 15.14 2.80 -3.00
CA TYR A 131 14.22 3.71 -3.68
C TYR A 131 13.55 3.02 -4.85
N PHE A 132 12.24 3.12 -4.93
CA PHE A 132 11.47 2.60 -6.05
C PHE A 132 10.36 3.59 -6.43
N GLN A 133 10.24 3.86 -7.72
CA GLN A 133 9.22 4.76 -8.27
C GLN A 133 8.44 4.04 -9.37
N ASN A 134 7.11 4.23 -9.38
CA ASN A 134 6.24 3.72 -10.44
C ASN A 134 4.92 4.50 -10.52
N GLN A 135 4.12 4.15 -11.52
CA GLN A 135 2.74 4.59 -11.66
C GLN A 135 1.87 3.97 -10.57
N VAL A 136 1.01 4.76 -9.94
CA VAL A 136 0.00 4.27 -8.99
C VAL A 136 -0.92 3.28 -9.70
N LYS A 137 -1.25 2.18 -9.03
CA LYS A 137 -2.18 1.16 -9.54
C LYS A 137 -3.62 1.52 -9.20
N SER A 138 -4.56 1.10 -10.03
CA SER A 138 -6.00 1.33 -9.82
C SER A 138 -6.65 0.21 -9.01
N LEU A 139 -7.92 0.35 -8.66
CA LEU A 139 -8.70 -0.73 -8.07
C LEU A 139 -8.86 -1.94 -9.01
N ASP A 140 -8.85 -1.71 -10.33
CA ASP A 140 -8.98 -2.77 -11.33
C ASP A 140 -7.71 -3.63 -11.47
N ASP A 141 -6.55 -3.12 -11.04
CA ASP A 141 -5.30 -3.85 -11.11
C ASP A 141 -5.26 -4.90 -10.00
N LYS A 142 -5.21 -6.18 -10.37
CA LYS A 142 -5.10 -7.26 -9.40
C LYS A 142 -3.73 -7.23 -8.73
N LYS A 143 -3.70 -7.33 -7.41
CA LYS A 143 -2.45 -7.25 -6.66
C LYS A 143 -1.50 -8.40 -6.99
N GLU A 144 -2.02 -9.59 -7.28
CA GLU A 144 -1.24 -10.75 -7.69
C GLU A 144 -0.48 -10.45 -9.00
N GLU A 145 -1.17 -9.87 -9.99
CA GLU A 145 -0.56 -9.49 -11.26
C GLU A 145 0.53 -8.42 -11.08
N VAL A 146 0.30 -7.44 -10.17
CA VAL A 146 1.32 -6.42 -9.86
C VAL A 146 2.55 -7.05 -9.22
N PHE A 147 2.36 -8.00 -8.29
CA PHE A 147 3.47 -8.68 -7.64
C PHE A 147 4.22 -9.62 -8.60
N GLU A 148 3.51 -10.32 -9.48
CA GLU A 148 4.12 -11.21 -10.49
C GLU A 148 4.92 -10.44 -11.54
N SER A 149 4.43 -9.28 -11.96
CA SER A 149 5.12 -8.42 -12.95
C SER A 149 6.41 -7.77 -12.43
N ASN A 150 6.69 -7.88 -11.14
CA ASN A 150 7.78 -7.16 -10.46
C ASN A 150 7.74 -5.62 -10.63
N ALA A 151 6.59 -5.06 -11.01
CA ALA A 151 6.37 -3.61 -11.08
C ALA A 151 6.11 -3.01 -9.70
N CYS A 152 6.93 -3.38 -8.71
CA CYS A 152 6.83 -3.02 -7.30
C CYS A 152 8.22 -2.98 -6.65
N LEU A 153 8.34 -2.33 -5.51
CA LEU A 153 9.56 -2.41 -4.70
C LEU A 153 9.77 -3.86 -4.25
N ILE A 154 11.00 -4.36 -4.38
CA ILE A 154 11.38 -5.71 -3.96
C ILE A 154 12.52 -5.62 -2.95
N LEU A 155 12.33 -6.24 -1.78
CA LEU A 155 13.30 -6.29 -0.70
C LEU A 155 13.59 -7.74 -0.34
N SER A 156 14.84 -8.07 -0.02
CA SER A 156 15.18 -9.39 0.49
C SER A 156 14.60 -9.61 1.90
N LEU A 157 14.35 -10.87 2.24
CA LEU A 157 13.85 -11.22 3.57
C LEU A 157 14.88 -10.92 4.66
N GLU A 158 16.17 -11.01 4.34
CA GLU A 158 17.26 -10.71 5.28
C GLU A 158 17.20 -9.25 5.72
N MET A 159 17.03 -8.34 4.78
CA MET A 159 16.78 -6.93 5.07
C MET A 159 15.55 -6.76 5.97
N PHE A 160 14.50 -7.49 5.70
CA PHE A 160 13.27 -7.38 6.46
C PHE A 160 13.35 -7.98 7.87
N ARG A 161 14.14 -9.03 8.07
CA ARG A 161 14.38 -9.63 9.41
C ARG A 161 15.04 -8.66 10.37
N GLU A 162 15.88 -7.77 9.88
CA GLU A 162 16.47 -6.71 10.69
C GLU A 162 15.43 -5.75 11.27
N TYR A 163 14.22 -5.70 10.67
CA TYR A 163 13.13 -4.83 11.10
C TYR A 163 12.07 -5.55 11.93
N ILE A 164 12.09 -6.89 12.01
CA ILE A 164 11.16 -7.62 12.88
C ILE A 164 11.43 -7.23 14.33
N GLY A 165 10.39 -6.73 15.01
CA GLY A 165 10.50 -6.25 16.39
C GLY A 165 11.05 -4.83 16.54
N LYS A 166 11.47 -4.17 15.46
CA LYS A 166 11.92 -2.77 15.42
C LYS A 166 10.92 -1.89 14.67
N ASP A 167 11.00 -0.60 14.86
CA ASP A 167 10.24 0.36 14.07
C ASP A 167 10.84 0.47 12.67
N PHE A 168 10.11 -0.01 11.68
CA PHE A 168 10.49 0.12 10.28
C PHE A 168 10.01 1.47 9.75
N LYS A 169 10.94 2.29 9.29
CA LYS A 169 10.63 3.59 8.72
C LYS A 169 10.66 3.53 7.20
N PHE A 170 9.59 3.98 6.61
CA PHE A 170 9.54 4.19 5.17
C PHE A 170 8.88 5.52 4.88
N GLU A 171 9.26 6.11 3.76
CA GLU A 171 8.65 7.31 3.21
C GLU A 171 7.90 6.92 1.96
N VAL A 172 6.68 7.42 1.81
CA VAL A 172 5.92 7.32 0.57
C VAL A 172 5.69 8.72 0.03
N GLU A 173 6.12 8.93 -1.19
CA GLU A 173 5.86 10.15 -1.94
C GLU A 173 4.79 9.88 -2.99
N ILE A 174 3.76 10.71 -3.05
CA ILE A 174 2.74 10.69 -4.10
C ILE A 174 2.88 11.98 -4.90
N GLU A 175 3.09 11.87 -6.19
CA GLU A 175 3.18 12.99 -7.14
C GLU A 175 1.87 13.09 -7.92
N ASP A 176 1.24 14.28 -7.88
CA ASP A 176 0.09 14.62 -8.71
C ASP A 176 0.59 15.19 -10.05
N LEU A 177 0.26 14.50 -11.14
CA LEU A 177 0.71 14.82 -12.49
C LEU A 177 -0.20 15.83 -13.21
N LYS A 178 -1.26 16.30 -12.56
CA LYS A 178 -2.19 17.27 -13.14
C LYS A 178 -1.73 18.73 -13.01
N HIS A 179 -0.62 18.97 -12.30
CA HIS A 179 -0.10 20.32 -12.02
C HIS A 179 1.25 20.54 -12.64
#